data_5c6132b0a20494199b50938e7657eb5f
#
_entry.id   5c6132b0a20494199b50938e7657eb5f
#
_cell.length_a   1.000
_cell.length_b   1.000
_cell.length_c   1.000
_cell.angle_alpha   90.00
_cell.angle_beta   90.00
_cell.angle_gamma   90.00
#
_symmetry.space_group_name_H-M   'P 1'
#
loop_
_entity.id
_entity.type
_entity.pdbx_description
1 polymer ?
#
loop_
_entity_poly.entity_id
_entity_poly.type
_entity_poly.pdbx_seq_one_letter_code
_entity_poly.pdbx_strand_id
1 'polypeptide(L)'
;MRQHHRTFRLLGSLLLVATGASLTGAAPAQAASPTPLDRVVPAPASVAPAESPYRITGGTRIRVDDSRETRRVGDYLAAILRPSTGYPLPVTAEGTGGIRLRLAQGPFGAEGYRLDSGGKGVTITAAGPAGLFHGVQTLRQLLPAAVEKDSVQPGPWLVAGGTIKDTPRYGWRGAMLDVSRHFFSVDQVKRYIDQLALYKINKLHLHLSDDQGWRIAIDSWPRLATYGGSTQVGGGPGGHYTKADYREIVRYAASRYQEVVPEIDMPGHTNAALASYADLNCNGVAPPLYTGTDVGFSSLCVGKEITYDFVDDVIRELAALTPGKYLHIGGDEAHSTSHEDYVKFMDRVQPIVAEYGKTVVGWHQLTGATPAKGALAQYWGLDSTSAQEKAQVAKAAQNGTGVILSPADRIYLDMKYTADTPLGLDWAGLVEVKRSYDWDPGNYLPGVPSSAVRGVEAPMWTETLTKSADVEYMAFPRLAGAAELGWSPAATHDWEKYKVRLAAQGSRWEALGIDYYRSPQVPWPTA
;
A
#
# COMPACT_ATOMS: atom_id res chain seq x y z
N MET A 1 6.31 22.07 -89.71
CA MET A 1 6.03 23.37 -90.36
C MET A 1 6.28 24.52 -89.41
N ARG A 2 7.24 25.39 -89.78
CA ARG A 2 7.46 26.79 -89.35
C ARG A 2 7.36 27.10 -87.85
N GLN A 3 8.50 27.27 -87.12
CA GLN A 3 9.30 28.48 -86.88
C GLN A 3 8.46 29.76 -86.60
N HIS A 4 8.69 30.33 -85.42
CA HIS A 4 9.06 31.76 -85.30
C HIS A 4 9.75 32.01 -83.92
N HIS A 5 10.99 32.50 -84.06
CA HIS A 5 11.80 33.12 -82.97
C HIS A 5 11.20 34.47 -82.55
N ARG A 6 11.29 34.82 -81.28
CA ARG A 6 11.51 36.21 -80.85
C ARG A 6 12.33 36.27 -79.60
N THR A 7 13.50 36.77 -79.75
CA THR A 7 14.45 37.27 -78.77
C THR A 7 13.88 38.47 -77.99
N PHE A 8 14.03 38.54 -76.70
CA PHE A 8 14.08 39.80 -75.94
C PHE A 8 15.12 39.77 -74.83
N ARG A 9 15.73 40.91 -74.65
CA ARG A 9 17.00 41.21 -73.98
C ARG A 9 16.97 41.15 -72.50
N LEU A 10 18.14 40.82 -71.91
CA LEU A 10 18.53 40.96 -70.49
C LEU A 10 18.34 42.40 -69.96
N LEU A 11 17.82 42.51 -68.76
CA LEU A 11 18.13 43.58 -67.83
C LEU A 11 18.38 42.92 -66.49
N GLY A 12 19.62 42.97 -66.00
CA GLY A 12 20.03 42.48 -64.71
C GLY A 12 19.56 43.43 -63.61
N SER A 13 18.95 42.85 -62.58
CA SER A 13 18.74 43.51 -61.29
C SER A 13 19.40 42.67 -60.26
N LEU A 14 20.50 43.18 -59.72
CA LEU A 14 21.18 42.63 -58.55
C LEU A 14 20.26 42.81 -57.31
N LEU A 15 19.66 41.72 -56.77
CA LEU A 15 19.05 41.74 -55.49
C LEU A 15 20.10 41.30 -54.48
N LEU A 16 20.54 42.22 -53.61
CA LEU A 16 21.29 41.90 -52.38
C LEU A 16 20.35 41.18 -51.40
N VAL A 17 20.54 39.85 -51.18
CA VAL A 17 19.91 39.11 -50.10
C VAL A 17 20.75 39.35 -48.86
N ALA A 18 20.27 40.21 -47.98
CA ALA A 18 20.77 40.32 -46.61
C ALA A 18 20.28 39.11 -45.80
N THR A 19 21.14 38.12 -45.58
CA THR A 19 20.88 37.04 -44.61
C THR A 19 20.94 37.60 -43.20
N GLY A 20 19.78 37.98 -42.69
CA GLY A 20 19.59 38.25 -41.26
C GLY A 20 19.70 36.95 -40.47
N ALA A 21 20.82 36.72 -39.81
CA ALA A 21 20.95 35.69 -38.82
C ALA A 21 20.06 36.04 -37.60
N SER A 22 18.88 35.45 -37.57
CA SER A 22 18.03 35.50 -36.36
C SER A 22 18.74 34.71 -35.25
N LEU A 23 19.41 35.39 -34.34
CA LEU A 23 19.82 34.87 -33.06
C LEU A 23 18.54 34.58 -32.25
N THR A 24 18.01 33.36 -32.37
CA THR A 24 17.05 32.84 -31.40
C THR A 24 17.78 32.73 -30.07
N GLY A 25 17.68 33.76 -29.26
CA GLY A 25 18.13 33.73 -27.89
C GLY A 25 17.39 32.57 -27.21
N ALA A 26 18.11 31.51 -26.86
CA ALA A 26 17.57 30.48 -25.95
C ALA A 26 17.12 31.21 -24.67
N ALA A 27 15.84 31.16 -24.37
CA ALA A 27 15.33 31.65 -23.10
C ALA A 27 16.18 31.01 -21.97
N PRO A 28 16.62 31.77 -20.96
CA PRO A 28 17.40 31.21 -19.88
C PRO A 28 16.59 30.06 -19.26
N ALA A 29 17.17 28.87 -19.25
CA ALA A 29 16.58 27.73 -18.58
C ALA A 29 16.25 28.17 -17.14
N GLN A 30 14.97 28.16 -16.81
CA GLN A 30 14.50 28.57 -15.49
C GLN A 30 15.21 27.70 -14.47
N ALA A 31 15.93 28.33 -13.53
CA ALA A 31 16.70 27.60 -12.53
C ALA A 31 15.72 26.65 -11.78
N ALA A 32 16.00 25.35 -11.84
CA ALA A 32 15.14 24.36 -11.19
C ALA A 32 15.07 24.66 -9.70
N SER A 33 13.87 24.95 -9.21
CA SER A 33 13.61 25.16 -7.78
C SER A 33 13.44 23.80 -7.10
N PRO A 34 13.94 23.63 -5.85
CA PRO A 34 13.71 22.40 -5.11
C PRO A 34 12.23 22.23 -4.74
N THR A 35 11.78 20.99 -4.61
CA THR A 35 10.44 20.66 -4.10
C THR A 35 10.28 21.21 -2.67
N PRO A 36 9.27 22.03 -2.36
CA PRO A 36 9.04 22.53 -1.00
C PRO A 36 8.83 21.38 0.00
N LEU A 37 9.29 21.56 1.24
CA LEU A 37 9.26 20.52 2.27
C LEU A 37 7.85 20.02 2.63
N ASP A 38 6.83 20.84 2.44
CA ASP A 38 5.42 20.56 2.71
C ASP A 38 4.68 19.88 1.53
N ARG A 39 5.39 19.57 0.43
CA ARG A 39 4.79 18.97 -0.77
C ARG A 39 4.81 17.45 -0.80
N VAL A 40 5.24 16.81 0.27
CA VAL A 40 5.27 15.35 0.38
C VAL A 40 3.91 14.78 0.82
N VAL A 41 3.68 13.51 0.49
CA VAL A 41 2.53 12.70 0.92
C VAL A 41 3.07 11.43 1.58
N PRO A 42 2.64 11.09 2.79
CA PRO A 42 1.76 11.82 3.73
C PRO A 42 2.34 13.15 4.21
N ALA A 43 1.44 14.08 4.57
CA ALA A 43 1.83 15.39 5.12
C ALA A 43 2.63 15.23 6.42
N PRO A 44 3.81 15.86 6.55
CA PRO A 44 4.59 15.79 7.78
C PRO A 44 3.90 16.50 8.95
N ALA A 45 4.17 16.02 10.16
CA ALA A 45 3.62 16.62 11.38
C ALA A 45 4.11 18.07 11.61
N SER A 46 5.34 18.40 11.21
CA SER A 46 5.90 19.73 11.34
C SER A 46 6.95 20.01 10.28
N VAL A 47 6.88 21.21 9.69
CA VAL A 47 7.81 21.69 8.67
C VAL A 47 8.29 23.08 9.03
N ALA A 48 9.60 23.31 8.98
CA ALA A 48 10.24 24.63 9.16
C ALA A 48 11.21 24.87 7.99
N PRO A 49 10.81 25.61 6.93
CA PRO A 49 11.67 25.90 5.78
C PRO A 49 12.87 26.76 6.13
N ALA A 50 13.96 26.63 5.37
CA ALA A 50 15.16 27.48 5.40
C ALA A 50 15.66 27.76 3.97
N GLU A 51 16.48 28.79 3.81
CA GLU A 51 16.85 29.32 2.49
C GLU A 51 17.87 28.49 1.71
N SER A 52 18.73 27.72 2.39
CA SER A 52 19.87 27.06 1.74
C SER A 52 19.57 25.62 1.33
N PRO A 53 19.26 25.33 0.06
CA PRO A 53 19.04 23.96 -0.39
C PRO A 53 20.35 23.17 -0.41
N TYR A 54 20.25 21.85 -0.27
CA TYR A 54 21.35 20.92 -0.51
C TYR A 54 21.33 20.44 -1.96
N ARG A 55 22.50 20.40 -2.60
CA ARG A 55 22.69 19.82 -3.93
C ARG A 55 23.41 18.49 -3.84
N ILE A 56 22.80 17.41 -4.31
CA ILE A 56 23.44 16.11 -4.50
C ILE A 56 24.32 16.19 -5.75
N THR A 57 25.56 15.75 -5.63
CA THR A 57 26.60 15.77 -6.68
C THR A 57 27.33 14.45 -6.75
N GLY A 58 28.21 14.25 -7.73
CA GLY A 58 29.07 13.07 -7.83
C GLY A 58 30.03 12.88 -6.62
N GLY A 59 30.26 13.93 -5.84
CA GLY A 59 31.04 13.87 -4.60
C GLY A 59 30.22 13.54 -3.35
N THR A 60 28.88 13.48 -3.46
CA THR A 60 28.01 13.18 -2.32
C THR A 60 28.21 11.75 -1.82
N ARG A 61 28.28 11.58 -0.50
CA ARG A 61 28.35 10.29 0.19
C ARG A 61 27.08 10.07 1.01
N ILE A 62 26.64 8.81 1.15
CA ILE A 62 25.61 8.40 2.09
C ILE A 62 26.33 7.88 3.33
N ARG A 63 26.20 8.60 4.44
CA ARG A 63 26.87 8.31 5.70
C ARG A 63 25.91 7.60 6.63
N VAL A 64 26.35 6.49 7.18
CA VAL A 64 25.58 5.64 8.09
C VAL A 64 26.35 5.43 9.38
N ASP A 65 25.63 5.21 10.49
CA ASP A 65 26.25 4.74 11.71
C ASP A 65 26.72 3.28 11.51
N ASP A 66 27.63 2.79 12.35
CA ASP A 66 28.21 1.45 12.24
C ASP A 66 27.22 0.38 12.76
N SER A 67 26.05 0.30 12.11
CA SER A 67 25.07 -0.75 12.34
C SER A 67 24.63 -1.37 11.01
N ARG A 68 24.33 -2.66 11.06
CA ARG A 68 23.84 -3.40 9.88
C ARG A 68 22.53 -2.81 9.34
N GLU A 69 21.65 -2.39 10.24
CA GLU A 69 20.34 -1.84 9.91
C GLU A 69 20.45 -0.49 9.23
N THR A 70 21.29 0.42 9.77
CA THR A 70 21.51 1.75 9.15
C THR A 70 22.16 1.60 7.78
N ARG A 71 23.10 0.67 7.63
CA ARG A 71 23.73 0.36 6.34
C ARG A 71 22.70 -0.13 5.32
N ARG A 72 21.78 -1.02 5.72
CA ARG A 72 20.70 -1.48 4.82
C ARG A 72 19.84 -0.34 4.30
N VAL A 73 19.47 0.61 5.17
CA VAL A 73 18.70 1.80 4.75
C VAL A 73 19.53 2.70 3.83
N GLY A 74 20.83 2.84 4.10
CA GLY A 74 21.77 3.57 3.24
C GLY A 74 21.93 2.92 1.87
N ASP A 75 22.07 1.61 1.80
CA ASP A 75 22.17 0.84 0.56
C ASP A 75 20.87 0.93 -0.25
N TYR A 76 19.70 0.88 0.42
CA TYR A 76 18.40 1.10 -0.20
C TYR A 76 18.30 2.49 -0.85
N LEU A 77 18.70 3.55 -0.13
CA LEU A 77 18.74 4.91 -0.69
C LEU A 77 19.69 5.00 -1.88
N ALA A 78 20.88 4.43 -1.77
CA ALA A 78 21.86 4.41 -2.86
C ALA A 78 21.32 3.69 -4.10
N ALA A 79 20.63 2.56 -3.93
CA ALA A 79 20.02 1.80 -5.03
C ALA A 79 18.97 2.60 -5.80
N ILE A 80 18.22 3.48 -5.12
CA ILE A 80 17.24 4.37 -5.76
C ILE A 80 17.94 5.51 -6.52
N LEU A 81 18.95 6.14 -5.90
CA LEU A 81 19.51 7.38 -6.46
C LEU A 81 20.54 7.14 -7.56
N ARG A 82 21.30 6.04 -7.52
CA ARG A 82 22.40 5.78 -8.47
C ARG A 82 21.97 5.70 -9.92
N PRO A 83 20.88 4.97 -10.30
CA PRO A 83 20.50 4.84 -11.70
C PRO A 83 20.19 6.18 -12.36
N SER A 84 19.40 7.00 -11.70
CA SER A 84 18.92 8.27 -12.25
C SER A 84 19.95 9.39 -12.17
N THR A 85 20.77 9.43 -11.12
CA THR A 85 21.79 10.48 -10.95
C THR A 85 23.09 10.19 -11.72
N GLY A 86 23.41 8.92 -11.96
CA GLY A 86 24.71 8.49 -12.48
C GLY A 86 25.84 8.69 -11.48
N TYR A 87 25.55 9.02 -10.21
CA TYR A 87 26.54 9.28 -9.19
C TYR A 87 26.89 8.02 -8.38
N PRO A 88 28.14 7.84 -7.92
CA PRO A 88 28.55 6.63 -7.20
C PRO A 88 27.93 6.50 -5.81
N LEU A 89 27.59 7.60 -5.14
CA LEU A 89 26.94 7.70 -3.83
C LEU A 89 27.39 6.57 -2.87
N PRO A 90 28.68 6.50 -2.51
CA PRO A 90 29.19 5.43 -1.66
C PRO A 90 28.55 5.49 -0.27
N VAL A 91 28.14 4.31 0.25
CA VAL A 91 27.64 4.15 1.61
C VAL A 91 28.80 3.89 2.54
N THR A 92 29.05 4.79 3.51
CA THR A 92 30.26 4.79 4.35
C THR A 92 29.95 5.28 5.76
N ALA A 93 30.72 4.85 6.75
CA ALA A 93 30.65 5.40 8.10
C ALA A 93 31.46 6.71 8.22
N GLU A 94 32.42 6.94 7.32
CA GLU A 94 33.40 8.03 7.41
C GLU A 94 33.03 9.26 6.55
N GLY A 95 33.70 10.39 6.84
CA GLY A 95 33.61 11.63 6.07
C GLY A 95 32.76 12.72 6.71
N THR A 96 32.65 13.87 6.02
CA THR A 96 31.85 15.03 6.43
C THR A 96 30.88 15.41 5.32
N GLY A 97 29.73 16.05 5.65
CA GLY A 97 28.71 16.45 4.66
C GLY A 97 27.96 15.27 4.05
N GLY A 98 27.28 15.51 2.93
CA GLY A 98 26.49 14.49 2.23
C GLY A 98 25.12 14.20 2.86
N ILE A 99 24.63 12.98 2.65
CA ILE A 99 23.39 12.49 3.25
C ILE A 99 23.77 11.62 4.44
N ARG A 100 23.33 11.99 5.64
CA ARG A 100 23.62 11.24 6.87
C ARG A 100 22.37 10.55 7.40
N LEU A 101 22.45 9.25 7.65
CA LEU A 101 21.45 8.46 8.38
C LEU A 101 21.98 8.15 9.77
N ARG A 102 21.27 8.57 10.81
CA ARG A 102 21.72 8.49 12.20
C ARG A 102 20.65 7.93 13.11
N LEU A 103 20.99 6.89 13.87
CA LEU A 103 20.18 6.45 15.01
C LEU A 103 20.54 7.28 16.25
N ALA A 104 19.53 7.86 16.88
CA ALA A 104 19.68 8.59 18.13
C ALA A 104 18.35 8.59 18.91
N GLN A 105 18.46 8.52 20.23
CA GLN A 105 17.29 8.70 21.09
C GLN A 105 16.67 10.07 20.87
N GLY A 106 15.35 10.13 20.94
CA GLY A 106 14.59 11.35 20.72
C GLY A 106 13.07 11.13 20.75
N PRO A 107 12.27 12.18 20.64
CA PRO A 107 10.81 12.11 20.73
C PRO A 107 10.18 11.66 19.40
N PHE A 108 10.73 10.62 18.78
CA PHE A 108 10.30 10.18 17.45
C PHE A 108 9.38 8.94 17.50
N GLY A 109 9.35 8.22 18.63
CA GLY A 109 8.77 6.87 18.65
C GLY A 109 9.57 5.90 17.75
N ALA A 110 9.03 4.71 17.51
CA ALA A 110 9.72 3.66 16.75
C ALA A 110 9.84 3.97 15.25
N GLU A 111 8.90 4.72 14.69
CA GLU A 111 8.75 4.94 13.24
C GLU A 111 8.94 6.39 12.80
N GLY A 112 8.97 7.34 13.74
CA GLY A 112 9.15 8.76 13.45
C GLY A 112 10.61 9.13 13.19
N TYR A 113 10.81 10.31 12.62
CA TYR A 113 12.12 10.82 12.24
C TYR A 113 12.17 12.36 12.28
N ARG A 114 13.40 12.86 12.23
CA ARG A 114 13.72 14.25 11.92
C ARG A 114 14.61 14.28 10.68
N LEU A 115 14.27 15.11 9.71
CA LEU A 115 15.07 15.39 8.52
C LEU A 115 15.50 16.86 8.58
N ASP A 116 16.78 17.11 8.60
CA ASP A 116 17.40 18.44 8.50
C ASP A 116 18.15 18.54 7.17
N SER A 117 17.84 19.56 6.38
CA SER A 117 18.50 19.84 5.09
C SER A 117 19.05 21.25 5.05
N GLY A 118 20.21 21.43 4.47
CA GLY A 118 20.85 22.74 4.28
C GLY A 118 22.10 22.63 3.42
N GLY A 119 22.75 23.74 3.09
CA GLY A 119 23.86 23.80 2.14
C GLY A 119 25.03 22.84 2.41
N LYS A 120 25.16 22.29 3.63
CA LYS A 120 26.21 21.33 4.00
C LYS A 120 25.80 19.86 3.85
N GLY A 121 24.50 19.54 3.70
CA GLY A 121 24.03 18.17 3.58
C GLY A 121 22.59 17.98 4.06
N VAL A 122 22.16 16.72 4.07
CA VAL A 122 20.91 16.25 4.64
C VAL A 122 21.21 15.29 5.77
N THR A 123 20.54 15.45 6.91
CA THR A 123 20.63 14.49 8.03
C THR A 123 19.25 13.96 8.36
N ILE A 124 19.09 12.63 8.36
CA ILE A 124 17.89 11.96 8.85
C ILE A 124 18.25 11.30 10.18
N THR A 125 17.53 11.66 11.24
CA THR A 125 17.72 11.13 12.59
C THR A 125 16.42 10.45 13.04
N ALA A 126 16.53 9.23 13.59
CA ALA A 126 15.40 8.47 14.11
C ALA A 126 15.82 7.61 15.31
N ALA A 127 14.86 7.18 16.11
CA ALA A 127 15.13 6.27 17.24
C ALA A 127 15.32 4.81 16.78
N GLY A 128 14.77 4.45 15.64
CA GLY A 128 14.87 3.11 15.07
C GLY A 128 15.05 3.12 13.54
N PRO A 129 15.47 1.98 12.97
CA PRO A 129 15.73 1.89 11.52
C PRO A 129 14.46 2.09 10.67
N ALA A 130 13.26 1.75 11.16
CA ALA A 130 12.01 2.06 10.47
C ALA A 130 11.82 3.57 10.27
N GLY A 131 12.10 4.38 11.30
CA GLY A 131 12.04 5.83 11.19
C GLY A 131 13.06 6.39 10.19
N LEU A 132 14.27 5.82 10.12
CA LEU A 132 15.25 6.19 9.08
C LEU A 132 14.72 5.88 7.68
N PHE A 133 14.11 4.71 7.50
CA PHE A 133 13.51 4.30 6.23
C PHE A 133 12.37 5.26 5.81
N HIS A 134 11.49 5.63 6.74
CA HIS A 134 10.42 6.60 6.46
C HIS A 134 10.96 7.99 6.12
N GLY A 135 12.04 8.41 6.79
CA GLY A 135 12.75 9.64 6.44
C GLY A 135 13.39 9.59 5.06
N VAL A 136 13.89 8.44 4.63
CA VAL A 136 14.38 8.20 3.27
C VAL A 136 13.25 8.31 2.24
N GLN A 137 12.04 7.77 2.51
CA GLN A 137 10.89 7.94 1.61
C GLN A 137 10.51 9.43 1.46
N THR A 138 10.60 10.20 2.53
CA THR A 138 10.39 11.65 2.48
C THR A 138 11.48 12.36 1.67
N LEU A 139 12.76 12.04 1.89
CA LEU A 139 13.86 12.58 1.09
C LEU A 139 13.68 12.29 -0.40
N ARG A 140 13.26 11.07 -0.74
CA ARG A 140 12.96 10.62 -2.10
C ARG A 140 11.88 11.51 -2.76
N GLN A 141 10.80 11.85 -2.02
CA GLN A 141 9.75 12.73 -2.53
C GLN A 141 10.18 14.21 -2.63
N LEU A 142 11.17 14.66 -1.85
CA LEU A 142 11.74 16.00 -1.95
C LEU A 142 12.64 16.20 -3.17
N LEU A 143 13.05 15.12 -3.83
CA LEU A 143 13.80 15.15 -5.09
C LEU A 143 12.82 15.17 -6.29
N PRO A 144 13.23 15.69 -7.45
CA PRO A 144 12.43 15.61 -8.66
C PRO A 144 11.99 14.19 -8.99
N ALA A 145 10.79 14.02 -9.55
CA ALA A 145 10.25 12.70 -9.91
C ALA A 145 11.20 11.88 -10.81
N ALA A 146 12.01 12.54 -11.62
CA ALA A 146 13.05 11.90 -12.44
C ALA A 146 14.05 11.06 -11.64
N VAL A 147 14.13 11.23 -10.30
CA VAL A 147 14.98 10.40 -9.43
C VAL A 147 14.56 8.92 -9.43
N GLU A 148 13.32 8.64 -9.81
CA GLU A 148 12.75 7.27 -9.87
C GLU A 148 13.10 6.52 -11.17
N LYS A 149 13.72 7.18 -12.15
CA LYS A 149 14.08 6.54 -13.42
C LYS A 149 15.26 5.58 -13.22
N ASP A 150 15.27 4.52 -14.01
CA ASP A 150 16.33 3.50 -14.06
C ASP A 150 17.53 3.89 -14.97
N SER A 151 17.48 5.07 -15.58
CA SER A 151 18.51 5.62 -16.47
C SER A 151 18.89 7.03 -16.06
N VAL A 152 20.13 7.42 -16.37
CA VAL A 152 20.69 8.73 -16.01
C VAL A 152 19.83 9.87 -16.56
N GLN A 153 19.46 10.79 -15.67
CA GLN A 153 18.60 11.94 -15.95
C GLN A 153 19.37 13.25 -15.71
N PRO A 154 18.99 14.33 -16.41
CA PRO A 154 19.57 15.64 -16.14
C PRO A 154 19.14 16.16 -14.76
N GLY A 155 20.13 16.61 -13.96
CA GLY A 155 19.83 17.33 -12.71
C GLY A 155 19.31 18.74 -12.97
N PRO A 156 19.31 19.61 -11.96
CA PRO A 156 19.99 19.44 -10.67
C PRO A 156 19.19 18.64 -9.64
N TRP A 157 19.88 17.90 -8.79
CA TRP A 157 19.29 17.13 -7.70
C TRP A 157 19.32 17.97 -6.42
N LEU A 158 18.26 18.74 -6.20
CA LEU A 158 18.15 19.70 -5.10
C LEU A 158 17.17 19.22 -4.03
N VAL A 159 17.55 19.33 -2.78
CA VAL A 159 16.69 19.13 -1.61
C VAL A 159 16.49 20.48 -0.94
N ALA A 160 15.24 20.91 -0.76
CA ALA A 160 14.93 22.17 -0.10
C ALA A 160 15.53 22.24 1.30
N GLY A 161 16.00 23.42 1.70
CA GLY A 161 16.53 23.67 3.04
C GLY A 161 15.43 23.72 4.10
N GLY A 162 15.74 23.22 5.30
CA GLY A 162 14.86 23.30 6.46
C GLY A 162 14.82 22.04 7.28
N THR A 163 13.80 21.94 8.14
CA THR A 163 13.59 20.80 9.05
C THR A 163 12.20 20.24 8.88
N ILE A 164 12.10 18.91 8.81
CA ILE A 164 10.87 18.13 8.96
C ILE A 164 10.99 17.34 10.27
N LYS A 165 9.93 17.38 11.11
CA LYS A 165 9.75 16.45 12.23
C LYS A 165 8.46 15.71 11.99
N ASP A 166 8.51 14.37 12.03
CA ASP A 166 7.42 13.55 11.56
C ASP A 166 7.28 12.26 12.38
N THR A 167 6.06 11.92 12.73
CA THR A 167 5.71 10.69 13.45
C THR A 167 4.32 10.23 13.00
N PRO A 168 4.08 8.91 12.92
CA PRO A 168 2.75 8.42 12.55
C PRO A 168 1.70 8.72 13.62
N ARG A 169 0.49 9.05 13.15
CA ARG A 169 -0.70 9.20 13.99
C ARG A 169 -1.15 7.86 14.57
N TYR A 170 -1.12 6.80 13.76
CA TYR A 170 -1.54 5.46 14.14
C TYR A 170 -0.44 4.43 13.92
N GLY A 171 -0.44 3.40 14.76
CA GLY A 171 0.47 2.26 14.64
C GLY A 171 0.09 1.28 13.52
N TRP A 172 -1.17 1.26 13.08
CA TRP A 172 -1.65 0.46 11.96
C TRP A 172 -1.93 1.33 10.74
N ARG A 173 -1.19 1.10 9.69
CA ARG A 173 -1.37 1.72 8.38
C ARG A 173 -1.27 0.61 7.36
N GLY A 174 -2.43 0.00 7.08
CA GLY A 174 -2.53 -1.22 6.30
C GLY A 174 -2.98 -1.00 4.86
N ALA A 175 -2.62 -1.97 4.03
CA ALA A 175 -3.26 -2.24 2.77
C ALA A 175 -3.38 -3.76 2.60
N MET A 176 -4.54 -4.22 2.17
CA MET A 176 -4.79 -5.62 1.88
C MET A 176 -4.67 -5.86 0.37
N LEU A 177 -4.18 -7.02 -0.01
CA LEU A 177 -4.27 -7.54 -1.37
C LEU A 177 -4.96 -8.90 -1.32
N ASP A 178 -6.09 -9.00 -2.00
CA ASP A 178 -6.76 -10.25 -2.29
C ASP A 178 -5.97 -11.00 -3.38
N VAL A 179 -5.41 -12.15 -3.02
CA VAL A 179 -4.70 -13.03 -3.95
C VAL A 179 -5.52 -14.31 -4.24
N SER A 180 -6.75 -14.37 -3.71
CA SER A 180 -7.63 -15.52 -3.78
C SER A 180 -8.58 -15.46 -4.96
N ARG A 181 -9.25 -14.31 -5.19
CA ARG A 181 -10.13 -14.14 -6.36
C ARG A 181 -9.35 -14.21 -7.65
N HIS A 182 -8.18 -13.55 -7.72
CA HIS A 182 -7.17 -13.77 -8.74
C HIS A 182 -5.81 -13.96 -8.10
N PHE A 183 -4.99 -14.86 -8.67
CA PHE A 183 -3.66 -15.13 -8.14
C PHE A 183 -2.63 -14.11 -8.64
N PHE A 184 -1.83 -13.58 -7.73
CA PHE A 184 -0.70 -12.68 -8.03
C PHE A 184 0.62 -13.34 -7.66
N SER A 185 1.58 -13.32 -8.58
CA SER A 185 2.91 -13.90 -8.37
C SER A 185 3.69 -13.17 -7.28
N VAL A 186 4.76 -13.79 -6.79
CA VAL A 186 5.68 -13.20 -5.79
C VAL A 186 6.19 -11.83 -6.25
N ASP A 187 6.55 -11.68 -7.53
CA ASP A 187 7.06 -10.42 -8.07
C ASP A 187 5.98 -9.32 -8.11
N GLN A 188 4.73 -9.68 -8.41
CA GLN A 188 3.61 -8.74 -8.37
C GLN A 188 3.33 -8.27 -6.94
N VAL A 189 3.39 -9.17 -5.95
CA VAL A 189 3.26 -8.82 -4.53
C VAL A 189 4.42 -7.94 -4.08
N LYS A 190 5.66 -8.22 -4.47
CA LYS A 190 6.83 -7.38 -4.18
C LYS A 190 6.70 -5.97 -4.78
N ARG A 191 6.17 -5.87 -6.01
CA ARG A 191 5.88 -4.58 -6.64
C ARG A 191 4.88 -3.77 -5.80
N TYR A 192 3.82 -4.41 -5.31
CA TYR A 192 2.85 -3.76 -4.43
C TYR A 192 3.51 -3.33 -3.09
N ILE A 193 4.34 -4.18 -2.49
CA ILE A 193 5.12 -3.84 -1.27
C ILE A 193 5.97 -2.57 -1.46
N ASP A 194 6.66 -2.42 -2.60
CA ASP A 194 7.46 -1.23 -2.87
C ASP A 194 6.60 0.04 -3.03
N GLN A 195 5.40 -0.08 -3.61
CA GLN A 195 4.43 1.01 -3.73
C GLN A 195 3.88 1.43 -2.36
N LEU A 196 3.56 0.48 -1.50
CA LEU A 196 3.14 0.71 -0.12
C LEU A 196 4.23 1.42 0.69
N ALA A 197 5.47 0.99 0.52
CA ALA A 197 6.64 1.54 1.22
C ALA A 197 6.84 3.04 0.94
N LEU A 198 6.59 3.48 -0.30
CA LEU A 198 6.72 4.88 -0.71
C LEU A 198 5.86 5.81 0.15
N TYR A 199 4.71 5.33 0.62
CA TYR A 199 3.74 6.08 1.43
C TYR A 199 3.73 5.68 2.90
N LYS A 200 4.75 4.97 3.39
CA LYS A 200 4.93 4.63 4.82
C LYS A 200 3.82 3.70 5.36
N ILE A 201 3.18 2.91 4.50
CA ILE A 201 2.32 1.80 4.91
C ILE A 201 3.18 0.75 5.60
N ASN A 202 2.74 0.21 6.74
CA ASN A 202 3.52 -0.73 7.56
C ASN A 202 2.86 -2.09 7.77
N LYS A 203 1.67 -2.32 7.22
CA LYS A 203 1.00 -3.63 7.23
C LYS A 203 0.61 -4.02 5.82
N LEU A 204 1.04 -5.22 5.41
CA LEU A 204 0.54 -5.89 4.22
C LEU A 204 -0.37 -7.03 4.67
N HIS A 205 -1.66 -6.85 4.52
CA HIS A 205 -2.64 -7.90 4.74
C HIS A 205 -2.78 -8.72 3.45
N LEU A 206 -2.58 -10.03 3.53
CA LEU A 206 -2.74 -10.96 2.41
C LEU A 206 -3.96 -11.85 2.65
N HIS A 207 -4.98 -11.69 1.82
CA HIS A 207 -6.17 -12.53 1.81
C HIS A 207 -5.86 -13.82 1.02
N LEU A 208 -5.46 -14.87 1.76
CA LEU A 208 -4.83 -16.08 1.20
C LEU A 208 -5.81 -17.20 0.85
N SER A 209 -7.06 -17.11 1.30
CA SER A 209 -8.08 -18.12 1.02
C SER A 209 -9.45 -17.50 0.88
N ASP A 210 -10.25 -18.03 -0.05
CA ASP A 210 -11.64 -17.67 -0.28
C ASP A 210 -12.37 -18.81 -1.03
N ASP A 211 -13.60 -18.57 -1.45
CA ASP A 211 -14.40 -19.52 -2.21
C ASP A 211 -13.73 -19.95 -3.53
N GLN A 212 -13.02 -19.03 -4.20
CA GLN A 212 -12.43 -19.25 -5.51
C GLN A 212 -11.02 -19.81 -5.48
N GLY A 213 -10.33 -19.71 -4.34
CA GLY A 213 -8.95 -20.19 -4.31
C GLY A 213 -8.31 -20.24 -2.92
N TRP A 214 -7.42 -21.21 -2.77
CA TRP A 214 -6.53 -21.35 -1.61
C TRP A 214 -5.09 -21.11 -2.05
N ARG A 215 -4.40 -20.11 -1.49
CA ARG A 215 -3.16 -19.57 -2.07
C ARG A 215 -1.88 -19.85 -1.29
N ILE A 216 -1.93 -20.66 -0.24
CA ILE A 216 -0.75 -21.02 0.56
C ILE A 216 -0.63 -22.54 0.76
N ALA A 217 0.56 -23.09 0.53
CA ALA A 217 0.81 -24.51 0.76
C ALA A 217 0.77 -24.84 2.27
N ILE A 218 -0.04 -25.83 2.62
CA ILE A 218 -0.17 -26.41 3.96
C ILE A 218 0.20 -27.90 3.83
N ASP A 219 1.26 -28.34 4.49
CA ASP A 219 1.78 -29.70 4.33
C ASP A 219 0.82 -30.74 4.87
N SER A 220 0.13 -30.43 5.98
CA SER A 220 -0.88 -31.33 6.57
C SER A 220 -2.11 -31.48 5.68
N TRP A 221 -2.39 -30.50 4.82
CA TRP A 221 -3.56 -30.45 3.94
C TRP A 221 -3.19 -30.08 2.49
N PRO A 222 -2.40 -30.90 1.79
CA PRO A 222 -1.76 -30.51 0.51
C PRO A 222 -2.75 -30.21 -0.62
N ARG A 223 -3.96 -30.80 -0.61
CA ARG A 223 -4.98 -30.55 -1.64
C ARG A 223 -5.55 -29.13 -1.58
N LEU A 224 -5.42 -28.42 -0.46
CA LEU A 224 -5.83 -27.02 -0.37
C LEU A 224 -5.17 -26.19 -1.49
N ALA A 225 -3.85 -26.26 -1.60
CA ALA A 225 -3.09 -25.53 -2.60
C ALA A 225 -3.17 -26.17 -4.00
N THR A 226 -3.03 -27.51 -4.08
CA THR A 226 -2.92 -28.20 -5.38
C THR A 226 -4.25 -28.37 -6.09
N TYR A 227 -5.35 -28.49 -5.37
CA TYR A 227 -6.70 -28.58 -5.93
C TYR A 227 -7.50 -27.30 -5.67
N GLY A 228 -7.64 -26.85 -4.41
CA GLY A 228 -8.34 -25.62 -4.06
C GLY A 228 -7.72 -24.36 -4.67
N GLY A 229 -6.39 -24.39 -4.94
CA GLY A 229 -5.67 -23.30 -5.61
C GLY A 229 -5.60 -23.39 -7.13
N SER A 230 -6.24 -24.39 -7.77
CA SER A 230 -6.08 -24.66 -9.21
C SER A 230 -6.90 -23.74 -10.12
N THR A 231 -7.81 -22.96 -9.59
CA THR A 231 -8.68 -22.04 -10.34
C THR A 231 -8.75 -20.66 -9.70
N GLN A 232 -9.55 -19.78 -10.28
CA GLN A 232 -9.81 -18.39 -9.84
C GLN A 232 -11.14 -17.90 -10.42
N VAL A 233 -11.52 -16.65 -10.16
CA VAL A 233 -12.71 -16.04 -10.78
C VAL A 233 -12.65 -16.18 -12.30
N GLY A 234 -13.77 -16.54 -12.91
CA GLY A 234 -13.87 -16.79 -14.35
C GLY A 234 -13.29 -18.10 -14.83
N GLY A 235 -12.73 -18.97 -13.96
CA GLY A 235 -12.27 -20.32 -14.29
C GLY A 235 -10.91 -20.39 -14.97
N GLY A 236 -10.09 -19.35 -14.90
CA GLY A 236 -8.71 -19.36 -15.40
C GLY A 236 -7.77 -20.22 -14.53
N PRO A 237 -6.50 -20.38 -14.95
CA PRO A 237 -5.51 -21.07 -14.15
C PRO A 237 -5.28 -20.29 -12.85
N GLY A 238 -5.38 -21.00 -11.73
CA GLY A 238 -5.08 -20.43 -10.41
C GLY A 238 -3.58 -20.35 -10.15
N GLY A 239 -3.22 -20.50 -8.89
CA GLY A 239 -1.86 -20.53 -8.40
C GLY A 239 -1.84 -20.56 -6.89
N HIS A 240 -0.68 -20.81 -6.33
CA HIS A 240 -0.47 -20.75 -4.88
C HIS A 240 0.99 -20.45 -4.57
N TYR A 241 1.25 -19.96 -3.40
CA TYR A 241 2.60 -19.80 -2.87
C TYR A 241 3.05 -21.10 -2.20
N THR A 242 4.24 -21.57 -2.56
CA THR A 242 4.96 -22.52 -1.73
C THR A 242 5.36 -21.84 -0.40
N LYS A 243 5.74 -22.64 0.59
CA LYS A 243 6.28 -22.07 1.84
C LYS A 243 7.54 -21.23 1.60
N ALA A 244 8.32 -21.52 0.57
CA ALA A 244 9.50 -20.74 0.18
C ALA A 244 9.09 -19.38 -0.40
N ASP A 245 8.10 -19.37 -1.30
CA ASP A 245 7.55 -18.12 -1.89
C ASP A 245 6.96 -17.21 -0.81
N TYR A 246 6.18 -17.77 0.10
CA TYR A 246 5.59 -16.99 1.17
C TYR A 246 6.67 -16.40 2.11
N ARG A 247 7.68 -17.19 2.48
CA ARG A 247 8.84 -16.68 3.26
C ARG A 247 9.60 -15.58 2.51
N GLU A 248 9.66 -15.66 1.19
CA GLU A 248 10.28 -14.62 0.37
C GLU A 248 9.47 -13.31 0.44
N ILE A 249 8.15 -13.37 0.29
CA ILE A 249 7.25 -12.21 0.46
C ILE A 249 7.44 -11.60 1.84
N VAL A 250 7.39 -12.42 2.90
CA VAL A 250 7.56 -11.95 4.30
C VAL A 250 8.90 -11.25 4.51
N ARG A 251 9.99 -11.83 4.01
CA ARG A 251 11.33 -11.22 4.12
C ARG A 251 11.44 -9.93 3.33
N TYR A 252 10.83 -9.89 2.14
CA TYR A 252 10.83 -8.70 1.30
C TYR A 252 10.06 -7.56 1.95
N ALA A 253 8.85 -7.82 2.46
CA ALA A 253 8.06 -6.85 3.23
C ALA A 253 8.82 -6.33 4.45
N ALA A 254 9.44 -7.21 5.23
CA ALA A 254 10.27 -6.84 6.37
C ALA A 254 11.45 -5.94 5.98
N SER A 255 12.03 -6.13 4.78
CA SER A 255 13.08 -5.25 4.26
C SER A 255 12.60 -3.83 3.93
N ARG A 256 11.29 -3.64 3.82
CA ARG A 256 10.58 -2.37 3.65
C ARG A 256 9.88 -1.91 4.92
N TYR A 257 10.19 -2.55 6.07
CA TYR A 257 9.57 -2.27 7.37
C TYR A 257 8.04 -2.44 7.37
N GLN A 258 7.56 -3.39 6.57
CA GLN A 258 6.17 -3.84 6.54
C GLN A 258 6.06 -5.21 7.21
N GLU A 259 5.03 -5.39 8.03
CA GLU A 259 4.64 -6.67 8.61
C GLU A 259 3.56 -7.30 7.74
N VAL A 260 3.73 -8.57 7.38
CA VAL A 260 2.69 -9.35 6.70
C VAL A 260 1.69 -9.84 7.73
N VAL A 261 0.41 -9.59 7.47
CA VAL A 261 -0.73 -10.11 8.23
C VAL A 261 -1.44 -11.12 7.32
N PRO A 262 -1.22 -12.43 7.50
CA PRO A 262 -1.92 -13.42 6.69
C PRO A 262 -3.35 -13.59 7.15
N GLU A 263 -4.27 -13.76 6.21
CA GLU A 263 -5.65 -14.11 6.46
C GLU A 263 -5.98 -15.49 5.90
N ILE A 264 -6.64 -16.28 6.73
CA ILE A 264 -7.42 -17.45 6.34
C ILE A 264 -8.84 -17.18 6.77
N ASP A 265 -9.72 -16.93 5.83
CA ASP A 265 -11.11 -16.60 6.12
C ASP A 265 -11.90 -17.83 6.53
N MET A 266 -12.70 -17.69 7.61
CA MET A 266 -13.50 -18.77 8.18
C MET A 266 -14.57 -18.21 9.14
N PRO A 267 -15.74 -18.89 9.32
CA PRO A 267 -16.13 -20.16 8.72
C PRO A 267 -16.70 -20.03 7.30
N GLY A 268 -17.12 -18.80 6.87
CA GLY A 268 -17.52 -18.48 5.50
C GLY A 268 -16.32 -18.35 4.56
N HIS A 269 -16.57 -18.07 3.28
CA HIS A 269 -15.54 -17.90 2.25
C HIS A 269 -14.58 -19.10 2.11
N THR A 270 -15.12 -20.32 2.24
CA THR A 270 -14.32 -21.54 2.41
C THR A 270 -14.52 -22.58 1.32
N ASN A 271 -15.23 -22.27 0.20
CA ASN A 271 -15.55 -23.28 -0.82
C ASN A 271 -14.29 -23.95 -1.39
N ALA A 272 -13.17 -23.26 -1.56
CA ALA A 272 -11.93 -23.87 -2.03
C ALA A 272 -11.42 -24.98 -1.09
N ALA A 273 -11.53 -24.78 0.23
CA ALA A 273 -11.21 -25.80 1.23
C ALA A 273 -12.24 -26.93 1.24
N LEU A 274 -13.53 -26.61 1.19
CA LEU A 274 -14.64 -27.59 1.15
C LEU A 274 -14.58 -28.48 -0.09
N ALA A 275 -14.24 -27.91 -1.26
CA ALA A 275 -14.03 -28.65 -2.50
C ALA A 275 -12.80 -29.58 -2.43
N SER A 276 -11.79 -29.17 -1.66
CA SER A 276 -10.57 -29.95 -1.49
C SER A 276 -10.75 -31.15 -0.58
N TYR A 277 -11.63 -31.06 0.45
CA TYR A 277 -11.80 -32.10 1.47
C TYR A 277 -13.28 -32.28 1.84
N ALA A 278 -13.83 -33.43 1.48
CA ALA A 278 -15.22 -33.78 1.76
C ALA A 278 -15.56 -33.77 3.27
N ASP A 279 -14.60 -34.14 4.11
CA ASP A 279 -14.78 -34.22 5.58
C ASP A 279 -15.06 -32.89 6.25
N LEU A 280 -14.67 -31.77 5.62
CA LEU A 280 -14.94 -30.41 6.12
C LEU A 280 -16.40 -29.99 5.91
N ASN A 281 -17.14 -30.72 5.06
CA ASN A 281 -18.55 -30.47 4.76
C ASN A 281 -19.47 -31.23 5.73
N CYS A 282 -20.56 -30.62 6.21
CA CYS A 282 -21.50 -31.24 7.13
C CYS A 282 -22.13 -32.51 6.57
N ASN A 283 -22.43 -32.54 5.28
CA ASN A 283 -22.99 -33.70 4.57
C ASN A 283 -21.92 -34.71 4.12
N GLY A 284 -20.62 -34.43 4.32
CA GLY A 284 -19.53 -35.30 3.89
C GLY A 284 -19.30 -35.34 2.36
N VAL A 285 -19.85 -34.39 1.61
CA VAL A 285 -19.73 -34.30 0.15
C VAL A 285 -18.99 -33.02 -0.24
N ALA A 286 -17.88 -33.15 -0.95
CA ALA A 286 -17.14 -32.01 -1.46
C ALA A 286 -17.93 -31.30 -2.59
N PRO A 287 -18.17 -30.00 -2.52
CA PRO A 287 -18.74 -29.24 -3.63
C PRO A 287 -17.74 -29.12 -4.80
N PRO A 288 -18.18 -28.73 -5.99
CA PRO A 288 -17.26 -28.36 -7.07
C PRO A 288 -16.46 -27.09 -6.69
N LEU A 289 -15.32 -26.88 -7.38
CA LEU A 289 -14.61 -25.61 -7.35
C LEU A 289 -15.52 -24.49 -7.82
N TYR A 290 -15.40 -23.34 -7.19
CA TYR A 290 -16.21 -22.15 -7.48
C TYR A 290 -15.38 -21.11 -8.26
N THR A 291 -16.02 -20.49 -9.26
CA THR A 291 -15.38 -19.50 -10.14
C THR A 291 -16.23 -18.24 -10.33
N GLY A 292 -17.35 -18.15 -9.61
CA GLY A 292 -18.20 -16.96 -9.58
C GLY A 292 -17.74 -15.94 -8.56
N THR A 293 -18.61 -14.96 -8.28
CA THR A 293 -18.34 -13.87 -7.34
C THR A 293 -19.42 -13.72 -6.25
N ASP A 294 -20.39 -14.64 -6.18
CA ASP A 294 -21.35 -14.65 -5.08
C ASP A 294 -20.67 -14.99 -3.76
N VAL A 295 -21.21 -14.50 -2.66
CA VAL A 295 -20.67 -14.64 -1.31
C VAL A 295 -21.69 -15.24 -0.33
N GLY A 296 -21.24 -15.70 0.84
CA GLY A 296 -22.11 -16.12 1.95
C GLY A 296 -22.74 -17.50 1.81
N PHE A 297 -22.42 -18.28 0.79
CA PHE A 297 -23.01 -19.59 0.51
C PHE A 297 -22.22 -20.75 1.11
N SER A 298 -20.94 -20.56 1.43
CA SER A 298 -20.05 -21.60 1.95
C SER A 298 -19.85 -21.50 3.46
N SER A 299 -19.66 -22.62 4.13
CA SER A 299 -19.29 -22.65 5.55
C SER A 299 -18.62 -23.95 5.93
N LEU A 300 -17.53 -23.90 6.70
CA LEU A 300 -16.98 -25.07 7.40
C LEU A 300 -18.04 -25.69 8.31
N CYS A 301 -18.02 -27.00 8.45
CA CYS A 301 -18.97 -27.70 9.32
C CYS A 301 -18.60 -27.52 10.80
N VAL A 302 -19.22 -26.57 11.48
CA VAL A 302 -18.95 -26.18 12.87
C VAL A 302 -19.14 -27.33 13.88
N GLY A 303 -20.01 -28.28 13.56
CA GLY A 303 -20.31 -29.41 14.45
C GLY A 303 -19.30 -30.57 14.41
N LYS A 304 -18.29 -30.54 13.52
CA LYS A 304 -17.32 -31.60 13.37
C LYS A 304 -15.97 -31.26 14.00
N GLU A 305 -15.38 -32.21 14.74
CA GLU A 305 -14.04 -32.02 15.33
C GLU A 305 -12.95 -31.85 14.26
N ILE A 306 -13.03 -32.57 13.14
CA ILE A 306 -12.09 -32.46 12.02
C ILE A 306 -11.95 -31.00 11.51
N THR A 307 -12.99 -30.18 11.65
CA THR A 307 -12.95 -28.76 11.33
C THR A 307 -11.93 -28.01 12.20
N TYR A 308 -11.85 -28.35 13.46
CA TYR A 308 -10.92 -27.71 14.39
C TYR A 308 -9.51 -28.29 14.31
N ASP A 309 -9.38 -29.57 13.98
CA ASP A 309 -8.08 -30.18 13.63
C ASP A 309 -7.50 -29.50 12.37
N PHE A 310 -8.35 -29.27 11.36
CA PHE A 310 -7.99 -28.52 10.17
C PHE A 310 -7.55 -27.08 10.50
N VAL A 311 -8.31 -26.36 11.29
CA VAL A 311 -7.99 -24.97 11.68
C VAL A 311 -6.68 -24.94 12.47
N ASP A 312 -6.47 -25.86 13.41
CA ASP A 312 -5.23 -25.95 14.20
C ASP A 312 -4.01 -26.18 13.30
N ASP A 313 -4.06 -27.16 12.43
CA ASP A 313 -2.98 -27.46 11.48
C ASP A 313 -2.63 -26.28 10.59
N VAL A 314 -3.64 -25.62 10.02
CA VAL A 314 -3.45 -24.47 9.11
C VAL A 314 -2.82 -23.29 9.88
N ILE A 315 -3.38 -22.95 11.04
CA ILE A 315 -2.87 -21.83 11.86
C ILE A 315 -1.46 -22.13 12.36
N ARG A 316 -1.19 -23.34 12.83
CA ARG A 316 0.14 -23.77 13.25
C ARG A 316 1.19 -23.58 12.15
N GLU A 317 0.91 -24.08 10.95
CA GLU A 317 1.86 -23.99 9.85
C GLU A 317 2.06 -22.54 9.37
N LEU A 318 0.98 -21.77 9.27
CA LEU A 318 1.04 -20.38 8.84
C LEU A 318 1.73 -19.49 9.88
N ALA A 319 1.46 -19.70 11.18
CA ALA A 319 2.11 -18.98 12.26
C ALA A 319 3.62 -19.22 12.30
N ALA A 320 4.06 -20.46 12.01
CA ALA A 320 5.49 -20.79 11.92
C ALA A 320 6.21 -20.11 10.74
N LEU A 321 5.49 -19.73 9.70
CA LEU A 321 6.01 -19.02 8.52
C LEU A 321 6.02 -17.50 8.70
N THR A 322 5.22 -16.98 9.64
CA THR A 322 4.93 -15.55 9.77
C THR A 322 5.51 -15.02 11.08
N PRO A 323 6.64 -14.29 11.06
CA PRO A 323 7.21 -13.67 12.27
C PRO A 323 6.32 -12.59 12.89
N GLY A 324 5.41 -11.99 12.10
CA GLY A 324 4.48 -10.96 12.54
C GLY A 324 3.57 -11.40 13.68
N LYS A 325 3.08 -10.42 14.42
CA LYS A 325 2.26 -10.64 15.63
C LYS A 325 0.84 -11.10 15.33
N TYR A 326 0.31 -10.73 14.17
CA TYR A 326 -1.12 -10.83 13.87
C TYR A 326 -1.42 -11.96 12.90
N LEU A 327 -2.60 -12.59 13.07
CA LEU A 327 -3.19 -13.52 12.14
C LEU A 327 -4.67 -13.16 12.00
N HIS A 328 -5.11 -12.94 10.77
CA HIS A 328 -6.49 -12.60 10.45
C HIS A 328 -7.28 -13.88 10.17
N ILE A 329 -8.47 -14.02 10.80
CA ILE A 329 -9.32 -15.21 10.69
C ILE A 329 -10.61 -14.95 9.90
N GLY A 330 -10.71 -13.80 9.20
CA GLY A 330 -11.91 -13.43 8.46
C GLY A 330 -13.12 -13.20 9.35
N GLY A 331 -14.17 -13.95 9.11
CA GLY A 331 -15.38 -14.00 9.94
C GLY A 331 -16.55 -13.19 9.41
N ASP A 332 -16.41 -12.62 8.22
CA ASP A 332 -17.47 -11.89 7.53
C ASP A 332 -18.40 -12.81 6.75
N GLU A 333 -19.55 -12.28 6.37
CA GLU A 333 -20.53 -12.86 5.43
C GLU A 333 -20.85 -14.37 5.63
N ALA A 334 -20.68 -14.91 6.83
CA ALA A 334 -20.95 -16.31 7.13
C ALA A 334 -22.47 -16.62 7.14
N HIS A 335 -23.18 -16.26 6.06
CA HIS A 335 -24.65 -16.32 5.98
C HIS A 335 -25.19 -17.74 6.03
N SER A 336 -24.39 -18.74 5.65
CA SER A 336 -24.72 -20.17 5.74
C SER A 336 -24.50 -20.76 7.14
N THR A 337 -23.98 -19.96 8.08
CA THR A 337 -23.73 -20.36 9.48
C THR A 337 -24.74 -19.68 10.38
N SER A 338 -25.43 -20.43 11.26
CA SER A 338 -26.31 -19.81 12.25
C SER A 338 -25.49 -18.93 13.22
N HIS A 339 -26.11 -17.91 13.80
CA HIS A 339 -25.41 -17.06 14.76
C HIS A 339 -24.86 -17.86 15.96
N GLU A 340 -25.62 -18.86 16.44
CA GLU A 340 -25.17 -19.75 17.53
C GLU A 340 -23.93 -20.53 17.13
N ASP A 341 -23.90 -21.12 15.94
CA ASP A 341 -22.75 -21.84 15.42
C ASP A 341 -21.56 -20.90 15.15
N TYR A 342 -21.83 -19.68 14.66
CA TYR A 342 -20.78 -18.66 14.47
C TYR A 342 -20.08 -18.32 15.79
N VAL A 343 -20.85 -18.04 16.85
CA VAL A 343 -20.30 -17.77 18.19
C VAL A 343 -19.49 -18.95 18.69
N LYS A 344 -20.05 -20.17 18.59
CA LYS A 344 -19.35 -21.41 18.97
C LYS A 344 -18.05 -21.61 18.19
N PHE A 345 -18.06 -21.33 16.90
CA PHE A 345 -16.87 -21.42 16.05
C PHE A 345 -15.80 -20.43 16.49
N MET A 346 -16.14 -19.15 16.67
CA MET A 346 -15.22 -18.11 17.09
C MET A 346 -14.66 -18.36 18.50
N ASP A 347 -15.46 -18.87 19.41
CA ASP A 347 -15.02 -19.24 20.78
C ASP A 347 -13.98 -20.37 20.77
N ARG A 348 -14.02 -21.25 19.76
CA ARG A 348 -13.05 -22.36 19.62
C ARG A 348 -11.81 -21.96 18.82
N VAL A 349 -11.94 -21.12 17.80
CA VAL A 349 -10.82 -20.77 16.89
C VAL A 349 -9.88 -19.74 17.50
N GLN A 350 -10.39 -18.73 18.20
CA GLN A 350 -9.54 -17.68 18.77
C GLN A 350 -8.47 -18.21 19.75
N PRO A 351 -8.78 -19.17 20.65
CA PRO A 351 -7.76 -19.82 21.48
C PRO A 351 -6.67 -20.54 20.69
N ILE A 352 -7.01 -21.19 19.56
CA ILE A 352 -6.03 -21.84 18.69
C ILE A 352 -5.02 -20.80 18.17
N VAL A 353 -5.49 -19.66 17.70
CA VAL A 353 -4.60 -18.56 17.24
C VAL A 353 -3.65 -18.11 18.35
N ALA A 354 -4.19 -17.97 19.58
CA ALA A 354 -3.41 -17.54 20.75
C ALA A 354 -2.36 -18.58 21.17
N GLU A 355 -2.63 -19.87 21.02
CA GLU A 355 -1.71 -20.98 21.32
C GLU A 355 -0.41 -20.86 20.50
N TYR A 356 -0.50 -20.43 19.25
CA TYR A 356 0.66 -20.19 18.40
C TYR A 356 1.26 -18.77 18.54
N GLY A 357 0.94 -18.07 19.64
CA GLY A 357 1.52 -16.77 19.98
C GLY A 357 1.07 -15.61 19.09
N LYS A 358 -0.05 -15.78 18.36
CA LYS A 358 -0.59 -14.73 17.49
C LYS A 358 -1.74 -13.99 18.17
N THR A 359 -1.92 -12.74 17.75
CA THR A 359 -3.06 -11.91 18.10
C THR A 359 -4.10 -12.00 16.99
N VAL A 360 -5.33 -12.32 17.36
CA VAL A 360 -6.45 -12.41 16.42
C VAL A 360 -6.76 -11.05 15.83
N VAL A 361 -6.91 -11.02 14.51
CA VAL A 361 -7.62 -9.99 13.77
C VAL A 361 -8.79 -10.67 13.06
N GLY A 362 -9.93 -10.01 12.97
CA GLY A 362 -11.08 -10.49 12.19
C GLY A 362 -11.89 -9.32 11.70
N TRP A 363 -12.70 -9.54 10.67
CA TRP A 363 -13.68 -8.56 10.24
C TRP A 363 -14.63 -8.26 11.40
N HIS A 364 -15.25 -7.10 11.41
CA HIS A 364 -15.96 -6.60 12.59
C HIS A 364 -17.15 -7.48 13.05
N GLN A 365 -17.62 -8.42 12.22
CA GLN A 365 -18.60 -9.43 12.62
C GLN A 365 -18.11 -10.27 13.80
N LEU A 366 -16.80 -10.38 14.01
CA LEU A 366 -16.21 -10.97 15.23
C LEU A 366 -16.78 -10.37 16.52
N THR A 367 -17.23 -9.10 16.48
CA THR A 367 -17.86 -8.45 17.65
C THR A 367 -19.27 -8.96 17.97
N GLY A 368 -19.87 -9.75 17.08
CA GLY A 368 -21.10 -10.51 17.35
C GLY A 368 -20.88 -11.76 18.20
N ALA A 369 -19.64 -12.23 18.34
CA ALA A 369 -19.15 -13.20 19.31
C ALA A 369 -18.43 -12.46 20.47
N THR A 370 -17.60 -13.16 21.25
CA THR A 370 -16.76 -12.55 22.29
C THR A 370 -15.33 -12.45 21.78
N PRO A 371 -14.86 -11.26 21.33
CA PRO A 371 -13.48 -11.10 20.89
C PRO A 371 -12.49 -11.47 22.00
N ALA A 372 -11.45 -12.22 21.66
CA ALA A 372 -10.38 -12.57 22.57
C ALA A 372 -9.67 -11.32 23.10
N LYS A 373 -9.06 -11.42 24.29
CA LYS A 373 -8.33 -10.30 24.89
C LYS A 373 -7.23 -9.81 23.94
N GLY A 374 -7.29 -8.53 23.57
CA GLY A 374 -6.32 -7.88 22.68
C GLY A 374 -6.58 -8.12 21.20
N ALA A 375 -7.65 -8.82 20.84
CA ALA A 375 -8.07 -8.98 19.45
C ALA A 375 -8.35 -7.63 18.78
N LEU A 376 -8.22 -7.60 17.46
CA LEU A 376 -8.55 -6.44 16.63
C LEU A 376 -9.77 -6.77 15.75
N ALA A 377 -10.72 -5.85 15.73
CA ALA A 377 -11.87 -5.91 14.82
C ALA A 377 -11.63 -4.93 13.66
N GLN A 378 -11.64 -5.44 12.43
CA GLN A 378 -11.50 -4.63 11.23
C GLN A 378 -12.88 -4.23 10.71
N TYR A 379 -13.22 -2.96 10.87
CA TYR A 379 -14.53 -2.42 10.51
C TYR A 379 -14.59 -2.07 9.02
N TRP A 380 -15.43 -2.75 8.25
CA TRP A 380 -15.65 -2.51 6.83
C TRP A 380 -17.06 -1.97 6.50
N GLY A 381 -17.89 -1.74 7.52
CA GLY A 381 -19.26 -1.24 7.34
C GLY A 381 -19.31 0.13 6.64
N LEU A 382 -20.50 0.43 6.13
CA LEU A 382 -20.82 1.64 5.38
C LEU A 382 -21.43 2.73 6.29
N ASP A 383 -21.64 3.93 5.76
CA ASP A 383 -22.50 4.94 6.41
C ASP A 383 -23.88 4.38 6.75
N SER A 384 -24.44 3.52 5.87
CA SER A 384 -25.74 2.87 6.02
C SER A 384 -25.76 1.64 6.94
N THR A 385 -24.61 1.16 7.42
CA THR A 385 -24.55 0.04 8.39
C THR A 385 -25.41 0.32 9.59
N SER A 386 -26.12 -0.69 10.08
CA SER A 386 -27.13 -0.57 11.13
C SER A 386 -26.54 0.02 12.43
N ALA A 387 -27.36 0.78 13.15
CA ALA A 387 -26.98 1.31 14.46
C ALA A 387 -26.65 0.21 15.46
N GLN A 388 -27.31 -0.95 15.35
CA GLN A 388 -27.05 -2.12 16.22
C GLN A 388 -25.65 -2.67 15.99
N GLU A 389 -25.23 -2.85 14.74
CA GLU A 389 -23.92 -3.37 14.37
C GLU A 389 -22.81 -2.40 14.77
N LYS A 390 -22.98 -1.10 14.51
CA LYS A 390 -22.07 -0.05 15.00
C LYS A 390 -21.93 -0.05 16.53
N ALA A 391 -23.04 -0.25 17.23
CA ALA A 391 -23.06 -0.32 18.69
C ALA A 391 -22.36 -1.58 19.24
N GLN A 392 -22.43 -2.71 18.52
CA GLN A 392 -21.65 -3.91 18.89
C GLN A 392 -20.15 -3.66 18.80
N VAL A 393 -19.68 -3.05 17.71
CA VAL A 393 -18.27 -2.66 17.56
C VAL A 393 -17.84 -1.68 18.66
N ALA A 394 -18.67 -0.66 18.94
CA ALA A 394 -18.38 0.30 20.00
C ALA A 394 -18.28 -0.36 21.38
N LYS A 395 -19.18 -1.28 21.69
CA LYS A 395 -19.16 -2.06 22.95
C LYS A 395 -17.91 -2.92 23.06
N ALA A 396 -17.52 -3.62 21.99
CA ALA A 396 -16.30 -4.42 21.96
C ALA A 396 -15.06 -3.53 22.17
N ALA A 397 -15.02 -2.37 21.52
CA ALA A 397 -13.95 -1.39 21.67
C ALA A 397 -13.82 -0.85 23.10
N GLN A 398 -14.95 -0.54 23.76
CA GLN A 398 -15.01 -0.13 25.16
C GLN A 398 -14.52 -1.23 26.10
N ASN A 399 -14.67 -2.49 25.72
CA ASN A 399 -14.19 -3.66 26.47
C ASN A 399 -12.72 -4.04 26.11
N GLY A 400 -12.01 -3.23 25.30
CA GLY A 400 -10.58 -3.39 25.04
C GLY A 400 -10.22 -4.01 23.69
N THR A 401 -11.19 -4.34 22.82
CA THR A 401 -10.92 -4.73 21.43
C THR A 401 -10.38 -3.53 20.66
N GLY A 402 -9.25 -3.70 19.95
CA GLY A 402 -8.76 -2.67 19.05
C GLY A 402 -9.59 -2.61 17.76
N VAL A 403 -9.69 -1.43 17.13
CA VAL A 403 -10.45 -1.25 15.90
C VAL A 403 -9.53 -0.77 14.78
N ILE A 404 -9.52 -1.49 13.66
CA ILE A 404 -8.93 -1.07 12.40
C ILE A 404 -10.08 -0.56 11.53
N LEU A 405 -9.92 0.60 10.91
CA LEU A 405 -10.97 1.21 10.10
C LEU A 405 -10.72 0.96 8.61
N SER A 406 -11.67 0.28 7.99
CA SER A 406 -11.69 -0.04 6.56
C SER A 406 -13.07 0.19 5.94
N PRO A 407 -13.79 1.32 6.22
CA PRO A 407 -15.14 1.50 5.72
C PRO A 407 -15.16 1.40 4.18
N ALA A 408 -16.02 0.50 3.66
CA ALA A 408 -15.98 0.14 2.25
C ALA A 408 -16.39 1.29 1.33
N ASP A 409 -17.29 2.16 1.78
CA ASP A 409 -17.72 3.36 1.06
C ASP A 409 -16.73 4.54 1.17
N ARG A 410 -15.51 4.29 1.68
CA ARG A 410 -14.42 5.25 1.82
C ARG A 410 -13.08 4.73 1.30
N ILE A 411 -12.67 3.56 1.78
CA ILE A 411 -11.25 3.16 1.68
C ILE A 411 -11.06 1.80 0.97
N TYR A 412 -12.14 1.11 0.54
CA TYR A 412 -12.01 -0.04 -0.35
C TYR A 412 -11.53 0.41 -1.72
N LEU A 413 -10.36 -0.09 -2.10
CA LEU A 413 -9.68 0.35 -3.33
C LEU A 413 -10.25 -0.29 -4.60
N ASP A 414 -11.04 -1.35 -4.46
CA ASP A 414 -11.75 -2.00 -5.56
C ASP A 414 -13.09 -1.34 -5.91
N MET A 415 -13.59 -0.41 -5.09
CA MET A 415 -14.80 0.36 -5.45
C MET A 415 -14.52 1.28 -6.62
N LYS A 416 -15.45 1.34 -7.58
CA LYS A 416 -15.37 2.23 -8.74
C LYS A 416 -15.24 3.69 -8.32
N TYR A 417 -14.40 4.44 -9.05
CA TYR A 417 -14.32 5.89 -8.88
C TYR A 417 -15.60 6.58 -9.38
N THR A 418 -16.02 6.21 -10.59
CA THR A 418 -17.23 6.71 -11.27
C THR A 418 -17.97 5.55 -11.92
N ALA A 419 -19.18 5.76 -12.37
CA ALA A 419 -19.95 4.73 -13.08
C ALA A 419 -19.23 4.20 -14.34
N ASP A 420 -18.41 5.03 -14.98
CA ASP A 420 -17.65 4.69 -16.19
C ASP A 420 -16.31 4.00 -15.89
N THR A 421 -15.96 3.80 -14.62
CA THR A 421 -14.71 3.07 -14.26
C THR A 421 -14.82 1.64 -14.78
N PRO A 422 -13.86 1.17 -15.62
CA PRO A 422 -13.99 -0.13 -16.30
C PRO A 422 -13.74 -1.33 -15.38
N LEU A 423 -13.12 -1.13 -14.25
CA LEU A 423 -12.73 -2.12 -13.26
C LEU A 423 -13.41 -1.85 -11.92
N GLY A 424 -13.41 -2.83 -11.04
CA GLY A 424 -13.94 -2.69 -9.70
C GLY A 424 -15.44 -2.96 -9.59
N LEU A 425 -15.93 -2.84 -8.36
CA LEU A 425 -17.32 -3.05 -7.96
C LEU A 425 -17.94 -1.72 -7.50
N ASP A 426 -19.25 -1.68 -7.29
CA ASP A 426 -19.98 -0.48 -6.88
C ASP A 426 -21.02 -0.72 -5.77
N TRP A 427 -20.99 -1.90 -5.14
CA TRP A 427 -21.94 -2.28 -4.09
C TRP A 427 -21.90 -1.36 -2.86
N ALA A 428 -20.73 -0.79 -2.54
CA ALA A 428 -20.57 0.20 -1.46
C ALA A 428 -20.76 1.66 -1.96
N GLY A 429 -21.13 1.83 -3.22
CA GLY A 429 -21.23 3.13 -3.90
C GLY A 429 -19.97 3.51 -4.65
N LEU A 430 -20.00 4.67 -5.27
CA LEU A 430 -18.85 5.22 -6.01
C LEU A 430 -17.91 5.94 -5.03
N VAL A 431 -16.63 5.59 -5.06
CA VAL A 431 -15.63 6.11 -4.13
C VAL A 431 -14.58 6.91 -4.91
N GLU A 432 -14.92 8.16 -5.23
CA GLU A 432 -14.00 9.11 -5.83
C GLU A 432 -12.93 9.58 -4.82
N VAL A 433 -11.86 10.19 -5.29
CA VAL A 433 -10.66 10.52 -4.49
C VAL A 433 -10.97 11.39 -3.27
N LYS A 434 -11.82 12.44 -3.44
CA LYS A 434 -12.22 13.28 -2.32
C LYS A 434 -13.01 12.50 -1.27
N ARG A 435 -13.94 11.64 -1.69
CA ARG A 435 -14.73 10.81 -0.77
C ARG A 435 -13.85 9.84 0.01
N SER A 436 -12.83 9.26 -0.65
CA SER A 436 -11.87 8.38 0.01
C SER A 436 -11.01 9.10 1.05
N TYR A 437 -10.75 10.38 0.88
CA TYR A 437 -9.91 11.17 1.76
C TYR A 437 -10.69 11.92 2.86
N ASP A 438 -11.89 12.42 2.56
CA ASP A 438 -12.60 13.43 3.35
C ASP A 438 -13.38 12.84 4.54
N TRP A 439 -12.68 12.15 5.43
CA TRP A 439 -13.18 11.61 6.69
C TRP A 439 -12.07 11.54 7.73
N ASP A 440 -12.42 11.54 9.02
CA ASP A 440 -11.43 11.42 10.10
C ASP A 440 -11.57 10.07 10.83
N PRO A 441 -10.54 9.20 10.77
CA PRO A 441 -10.54 7.93 11.49
C PRO A 441 -10.80 8.06 12.99
N GLY A 442 -10.36 9.17 13.60
CA GLY A 442 -10.52 9.40 15.04
C GLY A 442 -11.96 9.65 15.48
N ASN A 443 -12.87 10.01 14.55
CA ASN A 443 -14.25 10.36 14.83
C ASN A 443 -15.26 9.62 13.95
N TYR A 444 -14.84 8.56 13.25
CA TYR A 444 -15.68 7.90 12.24
C TYR A 444 -16.80 7.05 12.86
N LEU A 445 -16.50 6.25 13.89
CA LEU A 445 -17.47 5.36 14.53
C LEU A 445 -17.98 5.94 15.85
N PRO A 446 -19.28 6.28 15.95
CA PRO A 446 -19.85 6.74 17.21
C PRO A 446 -19.68 5.71 18.33
N GLY A 447 -19.26 6.18 19.50
CA GLY A 447 -19.11 5.35 20.69
C GLY A 447 -17.81 4.52 20.77
N VAL A 448 -17.01 4.49 19.72
CA VAL A 448 -15.67 3.89 19.74
C VAL A 448 -14.69 4.90 20.36
N PRO A 449 -14.02 4.57 21.47
CA PRO A 449 -13.00 5.45 22.04
C PRO A 449 -11.84 5.65 21.05
N SER A 450 -11.34 6.87 20.90
CA SER A 450 -10.20 7.17 20.02
C SER A 450 -8.96 6.34 20.34
N SER A 451 -8.77 5.97 21.60
CA SER A 451 -7.69 5.07 22.07
C SER A 451 -7.83 3.62 21.59
N ALA A 452 -9.03 3.20 21.20
CA ALA A 452 -9.28 1.87 20.62
C ALA A 452 -8.96 1.83 19.12
N VAL A 453 -9.00 2.97 18.43
CA VAL A 453 -8.67 3.04 16.99
C VAL A 453 -7.17 2.78 16.81
N ARG A 454 -6.84 1.69 16.13
CA ARG A 454 -5.45 1.30 15.85
C ARG A 454 -4.92 1.94 14.58
N GLY A 455 -5.79 2.29 13.66
CA GLY A 455 -5.47 2.96 12.41
C GLY A 455 -6.43 2.61 11.29
N VAL A 456 -5.94 2.70 10.08
CA VAL A 456 -6.70 2.46 8.85
C VAL A 456 -6.04 1.36 8.02
N GLU A 457 -6.87 0.66 7.25
CA GLU A 457 -6.39 -0.27 6.23
C GLU A 457 -7.25 -0.15 4.99
N ALA A 458 -6.59 -0.13 3.82
CA ALA A 458 -7.22 -0.03 2.51
C ALA A 458 -7.26 -1.41 1.83
N PRO A 459 -8.39 -2.12 1.86
CA PRO A 459 -8.57 -3.37 1.14
C PRO A 459 -8.61 -3.19 -0.37
N MET A 460 -7.99 -4.16 -1.08
CA MET A 460 -8.01 -4.30 -2.53
C MET A 460 -8.51 -5.69 -2.87
N TRP A 461 -9.82 -5.82 -3.09
CA TRP A 461 -10.43 -7.04 -3.59
C TRP A 461 -10.22 -7.18 -5.09
N THR A 462 -10.15 -8.41 -5.60
CA THR A 462 -9.64 -8.64 -6.95
C THR A 462 -10.58 -9.40 -7.88
N GLU A 463 -11.89 -9.39 -7.63
CA GLU A 463 -12.88 -10.05 -8.49
C GLU A 463 -12.77 -9.62 -9.95
N THR A 464 -12.42 -8.35 -10.19
CA THR A 464 -12.29 -7.75 -11.54
C THR A 464 -10.85 -7.41 -11.91
N LEU A 465 -9.88 -7.67 -11.04
CA LEU A 465 -8.48 -7.24 -11.20
C LEU A 465 -7.58 -8.46 -11.42
N THR A 466 -6.89 -8.53 -12.57
CA THR A 466 -6.15 -9.73 -12.98
C THR A 466 -4.64 -9.53 -13.09
N LYS A 467 -4.17 -8.29 -13.01
CA LYS A 467 -2.75 -7.93 -13.20
C LYS A 467 -2.37 -6.70 -12.37
N SER A 468 -1.07 -6.47 -12.20
CA SER A 468 -0.55 -5.32 -11.42
C SER A 468 -1.06 -3.98 -11.91
N ALA A 469 -1.18 -3.77 -13.22
CA ALA A 469 -1.71 -2.52 -13.78
C ALA A 469 -3.16 -2.24 -13.35
N ASP A 470 -4.00 -3.29 -13.23
CA ASP A 470 -5.38 -3.14 -12.75
C ASP A 470 -5.40 -2.74 -11.27
N VAL A 471 -4.57 -3.41 -10.44
CA VAL A 471 -4.39 -3.08 -9.02
C VAL A 471 -3.90 -1.65 -8.85
N GLU A 472 -2.91 -1.23 -9.62
CA GLU A 472 -2.35 0.12 -9.58
C GLU A 472 -3.38 1.18 -9.96
N TYR A 473 -4.10 0.98 -11.07
CA TYR A 473 -5.16 1.90 -11.51
C TYR A 473 -6.24 2.09 -10.45
N MET A 474 -6.63 1.02 -9.76
CA MET A 474 -7.63 1.08 -8.70
C MET A 474 -7.05 1.60 -7.38
N ALA A 475 -5.80 1.31 -7.05
CA ALA A 475 -5.15 1.79 -5.83
C ALA A 475 -4.82 3.27 -5.89
N PHE A 476 -4.25 3.73 -6.99
CA PHE A 476 -3.80 5.12 -7.10
C PHE A 476 -4.81 5.99 -7.84
N PRO A 477 -5.14 7.17 -7.26
CA PRO A 477 -4.43 7.88 -6.17
C PRO A 477 -4.95 7.62 -4.74
N ARG A 478 -6.01 6.82 -4.51
CA ARG A 478 -6.66 6.67 -3.19
C ARG A 478 -5.76 6.08 -2.11
N LEU A 479 -4.86 5.17 -2.47
CA LEU A 479 -3.90 4.58 -1.51
C LEU A 479 -3.02 5.64 -0.83
N ALA A 480 -2.61 6.67 -1.57
CA ALA A 480 -1.85 7.79 -1.00
C ALA A 480 -2.66 8.57 0.05
N GLY A 481 -3.97 8.69 -0.14
CA GLY A 481 -4.91 9.28 0.83
C GLY A 481 -5.08 8.42 2.07
N ALA A 482 -5.26 7.11 1.89
CA ALA A 482 -5.32 6.16 3.00
C ALA A 482 -4.06 6.22 3.87
N ALA A 483 -2.89 6.28 3.23
CA ALA A 483 -1.62 6.44 3.93
C ALA A 483 -1.55 7.75 4.72
N GLU A 484 -2.04 8.86 4.16
CA GLU A 484 -2.08 10.16 4.86
C GLU A 484 -3.03 10.13 6.06
N LEU A 485 -4.21 9.53 5.93
CA LEU A 485 -5.15 9.36 7.04
C LEU A 485 -4.55 8.56 8.21
N GLY A 486 -3.73 7.56 7.89
CA GLY A 486 -3.05 6.73 8.89
C GLY A 486 -1.80 7.36 9.49
N TRP A 487 -1.08 8.16 8.72
CA TRP A 487 0.21 8.73 9.12
C TRP A 487 0.09 10.12 9.72
N SER A 488 -0.59 11.05 9.02
CA SER A 488 -0.53 12.47 9.31
C SER A 488 -1.40 12.88 10.49
N PRO A 489 -1.04 13.89 11.27
CA PRO A 489 -1.90 14.43 12.32
C PRO A 489 -3.25 14.93 11.77
N ALA A 490 -4.33 14.77 12.52
CA ALA A 490 -5.66 15.23 12.11
C ALA A 490 -5.70 16.72 11.72
N ALA A 491 -4.87 17.55 12.35
CA ALA A 491 -4.79 18.98 12.07
C ALA A 491 -4.24 19.32 10.66
N THR A 492 -3.61 18.35 9.98
CA THR A 492 -3.12 18.52 8.60
C THR A 492 -4.14 18.10 7.55
N HIS A 493 -5.27 17.52 7.97
CA HIS A 493 -6.34 17.05 7.10
C HIS A 493 -7.05 18.22 6.43
N ASP A 494 -6.75 18.44 5.15
CA ASP A 494 -7.25 19.56 4.36
C ASP A 494 -7.24 19.15 2.87
N TRP A 495 -8.41 18.93 2.30
CA TRP A 495 -8.56 18.50 0.91
C TRP A 495 -7.89 19.44 -0.08
N GLU A 496 -8.04 20.77 0.10
CA GLU A 496 -7.50 21.74 -0.84
C GLU A 496 -5.97 21.72 -0.90
N LYS A 497 -5.33 21.49 0.23
CA LYS A 497 -3.87 21.30 0.31
C LYS A 497 -3.46 19.91 -0.15
N TYR A 498 -4.21 18.87 0.23
CA TYR A 498 -3.92 17.49 -0.14
C TYR A 498 -3.95 17.28 -1.65
N LYS A 499 -5.03 17.71 -2.35
CA LYS A 499 -5.14 17.51 -3.80
C LYS A 499 -3.98 18.11 -4.61
N VAL A 500 -3.37 19.20 -4.11
CA VAL A 500 -2.19 19.82 -4.75
C VAL A 500 -0.93 19.00 -4.52
N ARG A 501 -0.74 18.43 -3.31
CA ARG A 501 0.36 17.50 -3.03
C ARG A 501 0.19 16.20 -3.81
N LEU A 502 -1.04 15.70 -3.89
CA LEU A 502 -1.40 14.51 -4.65
C LEU A 502 -1.10 14.67 -6.14
N ALA A 503 -1.46 15.83 -6.72
CA ALA A 503 -1.19 16.14 -8.12
C ALA A 503 0.32 16.02 -8.46
N ALA A 504 1.19 16.44 -7.54
CA ALA A 504 2.64 16.33 -7.71
C ALA A 504 3.15 14.87 -7.71
N GLN A 505 2.37 13.91 -7.20
CA GLN A 505 2.75 12.49 -7.24
C GLN A 505 2.58 11.87 -8.65
N GLY A 506 1.72 12.42 -9.51
CA GLY A 506 1.46 11.88 -10.84
C GLY A 506 2.75 11.66 -11.64
N SER A 507 3.61 12.67 -11.74
CA SER A 507 4.91 12.55 -12.44
C SER A 507 5.83 11.49 -11.81
N ARG A 508 5.71 11.22 -10.51
CA ARG A 508 6.47 10.17 -9.83
C ARG A 508 5.94 8.79 -10.19
N TRP A 509 4.62 8.62 -10.24
CA TRP A 509 4.00 7.38 -10.69
C TRP A 509 4.34 7.07 -12.14
N GLU A 510 4.30 8.08 -13.01
CA GLU A 510 4.75 7.95 -14.40
C GLU A 510 6.23 7.52 -14.50
N ALA A 511 7.10 8.10 -13.67
CA ALA A 511 8.52 7.74 -13.63
C ALA A 511 8.75 6.30 -13.13
N LEU A 512 7.90 5.80 -12.22
CA LEU A 512 7.92 4.43 -11.69
C LEU A 512 7.16 3.43 -12.57
N GLY A 513 6.50 3.89 -13.65
CA GLY A 513 5.63 3.04 -14.47
C GLY A 513 4.44 2.48 -13.70
N ILE A 514 3.87 3.26 -12.78
CA ILE A 514 2.65 2.95 -12.03
C ILE A 514 1.46 3.52 -12.78
N ASP A 515 0.50 2.67 -13.12
CA ASP A 515 -0.79 3.11 -13.65
C ASP A 515 -1.61 3.76 -12.55
N TYR A 516 -2.36 4.82 -12.90
CA TYR A 516 -3.21 5.49 -11.94
C TYR A 516 -4.41 6.18 -12.58
N TYR A 517 -5.49 6.29 -11.83
CA TYR A 517 -6.67 7.03 -12.25
C TYR A 517 -6.43 8.54 -12.18
N ARG A 518 -6.56 9.22 -13.31
CA ARG A 518 -6.44 10.68 -13.36
C ARG A 518 -7.77 11.36 -13.01
N SER A 519 -8.08 11.36 -11.72
CA SER A 519 -9.28 11.98 -11.18
C SER A 519 -9.44 13.44 -11.62
N PRO A 520 -10.63 13.86 -12.11
CA PRO A 520 -10.90 15.26 -12.42
C PRO A 520 -10.94 16.17 -11.17
N GLN A 521 -10.96 15.60 -9.97
CA GLN A 521 -10.93 16.34 -8.70
C GLN A 521 -9.52 16.82 -8.33
N VAL A 522 -8.48 16.30 -9.01
CA VAL A 522 -7.07 16.59 -8.73
C VAL A 522 -6.48 17.43 -9.86
N PRO A 523 -5.80 18.55 -9.57
CA PRO A 523 -5.22 19.43 -10.58
C PRO A 523 -3.89 18.86 -11.10
N TRP A 524 -3.95 17.77 -11.86
CA TRP A 524 -2.76 17.13 -12.44
C TRP A 524 -1.98 18.11 -13.31
N PRO A 525 -0.64 18.11 -13.28
CA PRO A 525 0.15 18.88 -14.23
C PRO A 525 -0.24 18.50 -15.67
N THR A 526 -0.28 19.48 -16.55
CA THR A 526 -0.35 19.23 -18.00
C THR A 526 0.91 18.49 -18.43
N ALA A 527 0.74 17.44 -19.22
CA ALA A 527 1.84 16.65 -19.79
C ALA A 527 2.74 17.51 -20.67
#